data_75f4830a61d945dd6663e22815600b5a
#
_entry.id   75f4830a61d945dd6663e22815600b5a
#
_cell.length_a   1.000
_cell.length_b   1.000
_cell.length_c   1.000
_cell.angle_alpha   90.00
_cell.angle_beta   90.00
_cell.angle_gamma   90.00
#
_symmetry.space_group_name_H-M   'P 1'
#
loop_
_entity.id
_entity.type
_entity.pdbx_description
1 polymer ?
#
loop_
_entity_poly.entity_id
_entity_poly.type
_entity_poly.pdbx_seq_one_letter_code
_entity_poly.pdbx_strand_id
1 'polypeptide(L)'
;MKKVFVNGYGSIGSRIIQFIKDDPEIELVGVGKYSPDSKVREALDRGYKVYVPEKNQNAFSDFSIAGNIESALDESDLVIDASPGGVGFKNKKLFYEPRNILSIYQGGETIEGDSAVSD
;
A
#
# COMPACT_ATOMS: atom_id res chain seq x y z
N MET A 1 1.76 2.17 -19.08
CA MET A 1 2.42 1.89 -17.80
C MET A 1 1.37 1.77 -16.71
N LYS A 2 1.42 0.72 -15.93
CA LYS A 2 0.45 0.47 -14.87
C LYS A 2 0.91 1.15 -13.59
N LYS A 3 0.05 1.96 -13.00
CA LYS A 3 0.37 2.65 -11.74
C LYS A 3 -0.09 1.78 -10.57
N VAL A 4 0.84 1.41 -9.72
CA VAL A 4 0.61 0.46 -8.64
C VAL A 4 0.91 1.11 -7.28
N PHE A 5 -0.01 0.93 -6.34
CA PHE A 5 0.18 1.35 -4.96
C PHE A 5 0.31 0.10 -4.09
N VAL A 6 1.35 0.04 -3.27
CA VAL A 6 1.54 -1.08 -2.34
C VAL A 6 1.10 -0.62 -0.97
N ASN A 7 -0.07 -1.09 -0.54
CA ASN A 7 -0.66 -0.64 0.73
C ASN A 7 -0.23 -1.55 1.87
N GLY A 8 0.82 -1.13 2.55
CA GLY A 8 1.42 -1.88 3.64
C GLY A 8 2.88 -2.12 3.36
N TYR A 9 3.76 -1.34 3.97
CA TYR A 9 5.20 -1.49 3.78
C TYR A 9 5.80 -2.15 5.02
N GLY A 10 5.72 -3.45 5.06
CA GLY A 10 6.37 -4.29 6.06
C GLY A 10 7.24 -5.30 5.33
N SER A 11 7.40 -6.48 5.93
CA SER A 11 8.24 -7.52 5.33
C SER A 11 7.71 -7.95 3.96
N ILE A 12 6.41 -8.17 3.86
CA ILE A 12 5.81 -8.64 2.60
C ILE A 12 5.78 -7.52 1.58
N GLY A 13 5.34 -6.33 1.98
CA GLY A 13 5.26 -5.21 1.07
C GLY A 13 6.60 -4.83 0.49
N SER A 14 7.65 -4.83 1.32
CA SER A 14 8.98 -4.49 0.83
C SER A 14 9.50 -5.53 -0.16
N ARG A 15 9.15 -6.81 0.03
CA ARG A 15 9.52 -7.84 -0.94
C ARG A 15 8.80 -7.65 -2.26
N ILE A 16 7.52 -7.33 -2.21
CA ILE A 16 6.75 -7.10 -3.42
C ILE A 16 7.38 -6.00 -4.24
N ILE A 17 7.79 -4.92 -3.57
CA ILE A 17 8.42 -3.81 -4.27
C ILE A 17 9.71 -4.23 -4.94
N GLN A 18 10.50 -5.11 -4.32
CA GLN A 18 11.72 -5.59 -4.94
C GLN A 18 11.45 -6.31 -6.26
N PHE A 19 10.29 -6.97 -6.36
CA PHE A 19 9.93 -7.63 -7.61
C PHE A 19 9.45 -6.66 -8.68
N ILE A 20 8.73 -5.61 -8.31
CA ILE A 20 8.07 -4.78 -9.31
C ILE A 20 8.82 -3.50 -9.65
N LYS A 21 9.73 -3.06 -8.81
CA LYS A 21 10.36 -1.73 -8.96
C LYS A 21 11.14 -1.55 -10.24
N ASP A 22 11.67 -2.65 -10.77
CA ASP A 22 12.49 -2.59 -11.98
C ASP A 22 11.71 -2.97 -13.24
N ASP A 23 10.42 -3.26 -13.10
CA ASP A 23 9.59 -3.60 -14.25
C ASP A 23 9.26 -2.32 -15.01
N PRO A 24 9.66 -2.22 -16.30
CA PRO A 24 9.44 -0.99 -17.05
C PRO A 24 7.98 -0.69 -17.32
N GLU A 25 7.08 -1.66 -17.12
CA GLU A 25 5.67 -1.45 -17.35
C GLU A 25 4.91 -1.09 -16.08
N ILE A 26 5.61 -0.98 -14.96
CA ILE A 26 4.99 -0.65 -13.68
C ILE A 26 5.60 0.65 -13.14
N GLU A 27 4.72 1.54 -12.72
CA GLU A 27 5.13 2.74 -12.00
C GLU A 27 4.63 2.61 -10.57
N LEU A 28 5.56 2.62 -9.61
CA LEU A 28 5.20 2.55 -8.20
C LEU A 28 4.71 3.93 -7.75
N VAL A 29 3.42 4.02 -7.40
CA VAL A 29 2.86 5.27 -6.89
C VAL A 29 3.44 5.57 -5.50
N GLY A 30 3.52 4.55 -4.66
CA GLY A 30 4.06 4.70 -3.32
C GLY A 30 3.68 3.54 -2.45
N VAL A 31 3.89 3.71 -1.15
CA VAL A 31 3.61 2.66 -0.16
C VAL A 31 2.72 3.22 0.94
N GLY A 32 1.91 2.36 1.52
CA GLY A 32 1.05 2.74 2.63
C GLY A 32 1.67 2.33 3.96
N LYS A 33 1.53 3.17 4.97
CA LYS A 33 1.99 2.87 6.32
C LYS A 33 0.91 3.24 7.31
N TYR A 34 0.76 2.44 8.33
CA TYR A 34 -0.25 2.64 9.36
C TYR A 34 0.36 2.96 10.71
N SER A 35 1.64 2.67 10.91
CA SER A 35 2.36 2.94 12.15
C SER A 35 3.68 3.62 11.83
N PRO A 36 4.10 4.62 12.63
CA PRO A 36 5.37 5.32 12.39
C PRO A 36 6.55 4.53 12.96
N ASP A 37 6.86 3.42 12.34
CA ASP A 37 7.96 2.55 12.76
C ASP A 37 9.18 2.73 11.88
N SER A 38 10.22 1.89 12.10
CA SER A 38 11.48 2.00 11.37
C SER A 38 11.31 1.78 9.86
N LYS A 39 10.26 1.10 9.44
CA LYS A 39 10.03 0.87 8.02
C LYS A 39 9.69 2.15 7.28
N VAL A 40 9.13 3.15 7.97
CA VAL A 40 8.87 4.45 7.35
C VAL A 40 10.19 5.06 6.90
N ARG A 41 11.19 5.07 7.78
CA ARG A 41 12.50 5.62 7.45
C ARG A 41 13.13 4.86 6.29
N GLU A 42 13.00 3.53 6.30
CA GLU A 42 13.55 2.72 5.23
C GLU A 42 12.91 3.09 3.88
N ALA A 43 11.58 3.25 3.86
CA ALA A 43 10.89 3.58 2.63
C ALA A 43 11.33 4.96 2.11
N LEU A 44 11.42 5.92 3.01
CA LEU A 44 11.84 7.26 2.63
C LEU A 44 13.28 7.29 2.11
N ASP A 45 14.16 6.53 2.78
CA ASP A 45 15.56 6.46 2.36
C ASP A 45 15.73 5.82 1.00
N ARG A 46 14.81 4.95 0.62
CA ARG A 46 14.83 4.33 -0.71
C ARG A 46 14.15 5.20 -1.77
N GLY A 47 13.60 6.34 -1.37
CA GLY A 47 12.97 7.25 -2.30
C GLY A 47 11.52 6.97 -2.60
N TYR A 48 10.87 6.08 -1.84
CA TYR A 48 9.47 5.78 -2.04
C TYR A 48 8.60 6.84 -1.39
N LYS A 49 7.48 7.16 -2.02
CA LYS A 49 6.49 8.06 -1.43
C LYS A 49 5.69 7.27 -0.39
N VAL A 50 5.54 7.84 0.79
CA VAL A 50 4.81 7.20 1.88
C VAL A 50 3.47 7.88 2.07
N TYR A 51 2.41 7.09 2.08
CA TYR A 51 1.05 7.57 2.29
C TYR A 51 0.51 6.92 3.55
N VAL A 52 -0.29 7.66 4.30
CA VAL A 52 -0.83 7.17 5.58
C VAL A 52 -2.33 7.47 5.63
N PRO A 53 -3.09 6.75 6.48
CA PRO A 53 -4.50 7.09 6.66
C PRO A 53 -4.60 8.52 7.18
N GLU A 54 -5.59 9.25 6.70
CA GLU A 54 -5.76 10.66 7.08
C GLU A 54 -5.81 10.82 8.59
N LYS A 55 -6.50 9.93 9.27
CA LYS A 55 -6.64 9.99 10.72
C LYS A 55 -5.33 9.76 11.47
N ASN A 56 -4.33 9.21 10.79
CA ASN A 56 -3.04 8.88 11.42
C ASN A 56 -1.95 9.90 11.10
N GLN A 57 -2.25 10.93 10.35
CA GLN A 57 -1.21 11.85 9.88
C GLN A 57 -0.43 12.50 11.02
N ASN A 58 -1.10 12.80 12.12
CA ASN A 58 -0.41 13.42 13.25
C ASN A 58 0.67 12.53 13.85
N ALA A 59 0.48 11.21 13.80
CA ALA A 59 1.47 10.29 14.32
C ALA A 59 2.72 10.24 13.48
N PHE A 60 2.65 10.74 12.24
CA PHE A 60 3.77 10.74 11.30
C PHE A 60 4.40 12.11 11.15
N SER A 61 4.19 13.00 12.11
CA SER A 61 4.65 14.40 11.99
C SER A 61 6.17 14.51 11.83
N ASP A 62 6.92 13.52 12.28
CA ASP A 62 8.38 13.55 12.16
C ASP A 62 8.87 13.05 10.80
N PHE A 63 7.97 12.69 9.91
CA PHE A 63 8.34 12.13 8.61
C PHE A 63 7.75 12.96 7.48
N SER A 64 8.44 12.95 6.34
CA SER A 64 7.96 13.63 5.13
C SER A 64 7.04 12.68 4.38
N ILE A 65 5.77 12.68 4.69
CA ILE A 65 4.80 11.82 4.00
C ILE A 65 4.26 12.54 2.77
N ALA A 66 3.88 11.76 1.76
CA ALA A 66 3.40 12.32 0.49
C ALA A 66 1.93 12.72 0.55
N GLY A 67 1.14 12.06 1.39
CA GLY A 67 -0.27 12.38 1.51
C GLY A 67 -1.02 11.25 2.17
N ASN A 68 -2.35 11.24 1.99
CA ASN A 68 -3.16 10.17 2.57
C ASN A 68 -3.33 9.03 1.56
N ILE A 69 -3.73 7.87 2.09
CA ILE A 69 -3.87 6.67 1.26
C ILE A 69 -4.91 6.88 0.16
N GLU A 70 -5.98 7.61 0.46
CA GLU A 70 -7.00 7.86 -0.53
C GLU A 70 -6.47 8.58 -1.75
N SER A 71 -5.59 9.56 -1.56
CA SER A 71 -5.03 10.29 -2.69
C SER A 71 -4.12 9.38 -3.53
N ALA A 72 -3.42 8.45 -2.89
CA ALA A 72 -2.60 7.49 -3.64
C ALA A 72 -3.47 6.58 -4.48
N LEU A 73 -4.59 6.12 -3.92
CA LEU A 73 -5.49 5.24 -4.65
C LEU A 73 -6.13 5.95 -5.86
N ASP A 74 -6.41 7.23 -5.72
CA ASP A 74 -6.97 8.01 -6.82
C ASP A 74 -6.03 8.08 -8.02
N GLU A 75 -4.73 7.92 -7.78
CA GLU A 75 -3.74 7.94 -8.85
C GLU A 75 -3.37 6.56 -9.35
N SER A 76 -3.92 5.51 -8.76
CA SER A 76 -3.46 4.14 -9.01
C SER A 76 -4.43 3.37 -9.89
N ASP A 77 -3.87 2.44 -10.68
CA ASP A 77 -4.66 1.51 -11.48
C ASP A 77 -4.87 0.21 -10.71
N LEU A 78 -3.96 -0.10 -9.81
CA LEU A 78 -3.96 -1.37 -9.09
C LEU A 78 -3.41 -1.12 -7.69
N VAL A 79 -4.01 -1.77 -6.69
CA VAL A 79 -3.44 -1.75 -5.34
C VAL A 79 -3.09 -3.18 -4.96
N ILE A 80 -1.90 -3.34 -4.38
CA ILE A 80 -1.48 -4.59 -3.76
C ILE A 80 -1.54 -4.35 -2.27
N ASP A 81 -2.47 -5.04 -1.60
CA ASP A 81 -2.65 -4.84 -0.17
C ASP A 81 -1.81 -5.84 0.61
N ALA A 82 -0.80 -5.34 1.27
CA ALA A 82 0.09 -6.13 2.12
C ALA A 82 0.00 -5.66 3.56
N SER A 83 -1.16 -5.10 3.93
CA SER A 83 -1.37 -4.60 5.28
C SER A 83 -1.52 -5.75 6.28
N PRO A 84 -1.41 -5.46 7.59
CA PRO A 84 -1.54 -6.50 8.61
C PRO A 84 -2.89 -7.19 8.59
N GLY A 85 -2.96 -8.36 9.20
CA GLY A 85 -4.16 -9.17 9.22
C GLY A 85 -5.39 -8.42 9.67
N GLY A 86 -6.49 -8.61 8.95
CA GLY A 86 -7.75 -7.92 9.23
C GLY A 86 -7.88 -6.55 8.62
N VAL A 87 -6.76 -5.89 8.34
CA VAL A 87 -6.79 -4.54 7.79
C VAL A 87 -7.16 -4.57 6.31
N GLY A 88 -6.70 -5.59 5.59
CA GLY A 88 -7.01 -5.70 4.16
C GLY A 88 -8.49 -5.76 3.89
N PHE A 89 -9.24 -6.50 4.72
CA PHE A 89 -10.68 -6.59 4.55
C PHE A 89 -11.34 -5.22 4.76
N LYS A 90 -10.90 -4.47 5.77
CA LYS A 90 -11.41 -3.12 5.98
C LYS A 90 -11.08 -2.21 4.83
N ASN A 91 -9.86 -2.31 4.31
CA ASN A 91 -9.42 -1.49 3.19
C ASN A 91 -10.26 -1.76 1.95
N LYS A 92 -10.60 -3.02 1.71
CA LYS A 92 -11.46 -3.37 0.60
C LYS A 92 -12.78 -2.61 0.66
N LYS A 93 -13.41 -2.63 1.84
CA LYS A 93 -14.71 -2.01 2.02
C LYS A 93 -14.64 -0.49 1.99
N LEU A 94 -13.62 0.07 2.65
CA LEU A 94 -13.56 1.52 2.82
C LEU A 94 -12.96 2.25 1.63
N PHE A 95 -11.99 1.63 0.96
CA PHE A 95 -11.20 2.33 -0.03
C PHE A 95 -11.31 1.75 -1.43
N TYR A 96 -11.27 0.43 -1.57
CA TYR A 96 -11.10 -0.17 -2.88
C TYR A 96 -12.43 -0.35 -3.62
N GLU A 97 -13.44 -0.87 -2.95
CA GLU A 97 -14.73 -1.06 -3.57
C GLU A 97 -15.36 0.26 -4.03
N PRO A 98 -15.34 1.32 -3.20
CA PRO A 98 -15.90 2.59 -3.65
C PRO A 98 -15.21 3.17 -4.88
N ARG A 99 -13.93 2.85 -5.08
CA ARG A 99 -13.16 3.36 -6.22
C ARG A 99 -13.17 2.42 -7.41
N ASN A 100 -13.72 1.23 -7.22
CA ASN A 100 -13.73 0.22 -8.27
C ASN A 100 -12.31 -0.06 -8.79
N ILE A 101 -11.34 -0.03 -7.90
CA ILE A 101 -9.95 -0.27 -8.24
C ILE A 101 -9.64 -1.76 -8.12
N LEU A 102 -8.82 -2.26 -9.02
CA LEU A 102 -8.37 -3.64 -8.94
C LEU A 102 -7.45 -3.81 -7.73
N SER A 103 -7.75 -4.80 -6.90
CA SER A 103 -6.98 -5.01 -5.68
C SER A 103 -6.53 -6.46 -5.59
N ILE A 104 -5.30 -6.63 -5.09
CA ILE A 104 -4.68 -7.93 -4.87
C ILE A 104 -4.25 -7.96 -3.41
N TYR A 105 -4.51 -9.06 -2.73
CA TYR A 105 -4.27 -9.16 -1.29
C TYR A 105 -3.13 -10.11 -0.99
N GLN A 106 -2.22 -9.67 -0.13
CA GLN A 106 -1.09 -10.45 0.33
C GLN A 106 -1.08 -10.38 1.85
N GLY A 107 -0.15 -11.08 2.48
CA GLY A 107 0.00 -10.98 3.93
C GLY A 107 -0.60 -12.15 4.69
N GLY A 108 -1.00 -13.20 4.00
CA GLY A 108 -1.54 -14.38 4.64
C GLY A 108 -2.97 -14.25 5.11
N GLU A 109 -3.64 -13.19 4.70
CA GLU A 109 -5.03 -12.96 5.05
C GLU A 109 -5.96 -13.69 4.09
N THR A 110 -7.01 -14.27 4.63
CA THR A 110 -8.05 -14.85 3.81
C THR A 110 -9.22 -13.88 3.76
N ILE A 111 -9.54 -13.41 2.58
CA ILE A 111 -10.67 -12.53 2.38
C ILE A 111 -11.69 -13.28 1.57
N GLU A 112 -12.82 -13.54 2.18
CA GLU A 112 -13.83 -14.37 1.59
C GLU A 112 -14.38 -13.74 0.32
N GLY A 113 -14.51 -14.56 -0.72
CA GLY A 113 -15.05 -14.09 -1.98
C GLY A 113 -14.04 -13.39 -2.87
N ASP A 114 -12.82 -13.24 -2.44
CA ASP A 114 -11.78 -12.61 -3.22
C ASP A 114 -10.73 -13.60 -3.61
N SER A 115 -10.20 -13.45 -4.80
CA SER A 115 -9.03 -14.21 -5.13
C SER A 115 -7.85 -13.54 -4.48
N ALA A 116 -7.46 -14.07 -3.38
CA ALA A 116 -6.17 -13.74 -2.84
C ALA A 116 -5.17 -14.27 -3.84
N VAL A 117 -4.23 -13.47 -4.20
CA VAL A 117 -3.13 -13.95 -5.00
C VAL A 117 -2.32 -14.82 -4.10
N SER A 118 -2.39 -16.05 -4.40
CA SER A 118 -1.60 -16.94 -3.61
C SER A 118 -0.18 -16.75 -3.96
N ASP A 119 0.40 -16.61 -3.26
CA ASP A 119 1.43 -16.66 -3.45
C ASP A 119 2.16 -17.08 -3.29
#